data_ae8506adc03dac6c7954d7dbbb097728
#
_entry.id   ae8506adc03dac6c7954d7dbbb097728
#
_cell.length_a   1.000
_cell.length_b   1.000
_cell.length_c   1.000
_cell.angle_alpha   90.00
_cell.angle_beta   90.00
_cell.angle_gamma   90.00
#
_symmetry.space_group_name_H-M   'P 1'
#
loop_
_entity.id
_entity.type
_entity.pdbx_description
1 polymer ?
#
loop_
_entity_poly.entity_id
_entity_poly.type
_entity_poly.pdbx_seq_one_letter_code
_entity_poly.pdbx_strand_id
1 'polypeptide(L)'
;MVQIGFIGAGKVGTLLGRYFRSKSFEVVGYYSHRMEDSQQSAILTDSRAFSEAASLVAACEWVFLTVGDDGLSEVWQRIRPHLRVGQVIFHCSGAKSLAVFTNVPAGVETCSLHPLLAIDSGNQSLDAIKQAAFTVELAMPDSLILKQLSGLGNPLAVIEGAQKIRYHAACVFFSNLVIGLVENGTTLFEACGLPKDFTATAWQPLFLTNARNLVENGPQAALTGPVERNDLSTVTDHLEALPNDQVALYGVLSRFLLQIAQQKHPEIDYSDMERILQNEENGYDTAKAETTRK
;
A
#
# COMPACT_ATOMS: atom_id res chain seq x y z
N MET A 1 11.09 0.78 -29.45
CA MET A 1 10.11 0.36 -28.41
C MET A 1 10.95 -0.18 -27.26
N VAL A 2 10.74 0.29 -26.02
CA VAL A 2 11.55 -0.14 -24.88
C VAL A 2 11.26 -1.59 -24.54
N GLN A 3 12.32 -2.40 -24.39
CA GLN A 3 12.28 -3.83 -24.07
C GLN A 3 12.31 -4.03 -22.56
N ILE A 4 11.22 -4.60 -22.01
CA ILE A 4 11.02 -4.76 -20.56
C ILE A 4 11.09 -6.24 -20.17
N GLY A 5 11.84 -6.53 -19.11
CA GLY A 5 11.87 -7.83 -18.46
C GLY A 5 11.55 -7.77 -16.97
N PHE A 6 11.04 -8.87 -16.42
CA PHE A 6 10.64 -8.97 -15.03
C PHE A 6 11.40 -10.11 -14.33
N ILE A 7 12.06 -9.78 -13.22
CA ILE A 7 12.61 -10.75 -12.29
C ILE A 7 11.67 -10.84 -11.10
N GLY A 8 10.94 -11.95 -11.02
CA GLY A 8 9.76 -12.15 -10.17
C GLY A 8 8.48 -12.17 -11.01
N ALA A 9 7.90 -13.35 -11.16
CA ALA A 9 6.67 -13.60 -11.93
C ALA A 9 5.44 -13.71 -10.98
N GLY A 10 5.45 -12.94 -9.89
CA GLY A 10 4.34 -12.84 -8.95
C GLY A 10 3.27 -11.85 -9.43
N LYS A 11 2.33 -11.54 -8.53
CA LYS A 11 1.17 -10.67 -8.79
C LYS A 11 1.57 -9.30 -9.37
N VAL A 12 2.56 -8.64 -8.76
CA VAL A 12 3.04 -7.30 -9.17
C VAL A 12 3.66 -7.36 -10.56
N GLY A 13 4.60 -8.29 -10.78
CA GLY A 13 5.31 -8.43 -12.07
C GLY A 13 4.36 -8.75 -13.22
N THR A 14 3.42 -9.67 -12.99
CA THR A 14 2.43 -10.04 -14.00
C THR A 14 1.49 -8.89 -14.34
N LEU A 15 0.98 -8.18 -13.33
CA LEU A 15 0.09 -7.03 -13.54
C LEU A 15 0.79 -5.89 -14.28
N LEU A 16 2.01 -5.53 -13.85
CA LEU A 16 2.82 -4.51 -14.53
C LEU A 16 3.15 -4.91 -15.97
N GLY A 17 3.49 -6.17 -16.21
CA GLY A 17 3.76 -6.64 -17.58
C GLY A 17 2.54 -6.51 -18.48
N ARG A 18 1.37 -6.93 -18.05
CA ARG A 18 0.10 -6.73 -18.76
C ARG A 18 -0.18 -5.24 -18.99
N TYR A 19 0.08 -4.42 -17.99
CA TYR A 19 -0.10 -2.97 -18.06
C TYR A 19 0.84 -2.33 -19.09
N PHE A 20 2.14 -2.57 -19.02
CA PHE A 20 3.13 -2.03 -19.95
C PHE A 20 2.85 -2.49 -21.40
N ARG A 21 2.46 -3.75 -21.59
CA ARG A 21 2.05 -4.23 -22.90
C ARG A 21 0.84 -3.44 -23.45
N SER A 22 -0.14 -3.12 -22.61
CA SER A 22 -1.30 -2.29 -23.02
C SER A 22 -0.92 -0.85 -23.39
N LYS A 23 0.28 -0.41 -23.00
CA LYS A 23 0.87 0.90 -23.30
C LYS A 23 1.93 0.84 -24.41
N SER A 24 1.91 -0.22 -25.21
CA SER A 24 2.81 -0.41 -26.35
C SER A 24 4.29 -0.53 -26.01
N PHE A 25 4.63 -1.01 -24.80
CA PHE A 25 5.98 -1.46 -24.49
C PHE A 25 6.15 -2.93 -24.90
N GLU A 26 7.36 -3.33 -25.22
CA GLU A 26 7.69 -4.71 -25.54
C GLU A 26 8.03 -5.47 -24.23
N VAL A 27 7.14 -6.34 -23.77
CA VAL A 27 7.45 -7.26 -22.68
C VAL A 27 8.20 -8.46 -23.23
N VAL A 28 9.51 -8.51 -22.97
CA VAL A 28 10.41 -9.55 -23.44
C VAL A 28 10.17 -10.86 -22.70
N GLY A 29 9.96 -10.80 -21.39
CA GLY A 29 9.64 -11.98 -20.61
C GLY A 29 9.86 -11.88 -19.10
N TYR A 30 9.84 -13.07 -18.50
CA TYR A 30 9.91 -13.25 -17.03
C TYR A 30 10.96 -14.28 -16.65
N TYR A 31 11.58 -14.03 -15.50
CA TYR A 31 12.36 -15.02 -14.75
C TYR A 31 11.82 -15.12 -13.33
N SER A 32 11.66 -16.33 -12.79
CA SER A 32 11.29 -16.62 -11.41
C SER A 32 12.00 -17.88 -10.93
N HIS A 33 12.08 -18.08 -9.60
CA HIS A 33 12.61 -19.33 -9.04
C HIS A 33 11.84 -20.56 -9.48
N ARG A 34 10.51 -20.43 -9.64
CA ARG A 34 9.67 -21.47 -10.22
C ARG A 34 9.41 -21.13 -11.68
N MET A 35 9.78 -22.04 -12.56
CA MET A 35 9.61 -21.85 -13.99
C MET A 35 8.13 -21.72 -14.37
N GLU A 36 7.26 -22.43 -13.65
CA GLU A 36 5.80 -22.41 -13.86
C GLU A 36 5.23 -20.99 -13.73
N ASP A 37 5.68 -20.23 -12.72
CA ASP A 37 5.24 -18.85 -12.51
C ASP A 37 5.66 -17.96 -13.70
N SER A 38 6.90 -18.14 -14.18
CA SER A 38 7.41 -17.42 -15.36
C SER A 38 6.62 -17.77 -16.62
N GLN A 39 6.28 -19.03 -16.80
CA GLN A 39 5.49 -19.50 -17.95
C GLN A 39 4.06 -18.93 -17.91
N GLN A 40 3.40 -18.94 -16.75
CA GLN A 40 2.06 -18.38 -16.60
C GLN A 40 2.03 -16.88 -16.91
N SER A 41 2.99 -16.12 -16.37
CA SER A 41 3.09 -14.68 -16.64
C SER A 41 3.44 -14.39 -18.11
N ALA A 42 4.28 -15.21 -18.70
CA ALA A 42 4.65 -15.10 -20.11
C ALA A 42 3.46 -15.33 -21.04
N ILE A 43 2.60 -16.32 -20.77
CA ILE A 43 1.35 -16.55 -21.51
C ILE A 43 0.44 -15.33 -21.44
N LEU A 44 0.24 -14.75 -20.24
CA LEU A 44 -0.63 -13.59 -20.03
C LEU A 44 -0.15 -12.31 -20.73
N THR A 45 1.13 -12.25 -21.08
CA THR A 45 1.76 -11.08 -21.73
C THR A 45 2.29 -11.40 -23.13
N ASP A 46 2.03 -12.59 -23.66
CA ASP A 46 2.53 -13.08 -24.96
C ASP A 46 4.04 -12.80 -25.09
N SER A 47 4.79 -13.29 -24.12
CA SER A 47 6.23 -13.08 -23.97
C SER A 47 6.94 -14.40 -23.65
N ARG A 48 8.19 -14.37 -23.19
CA ARG A 48 8.97 -15.59 -22.95
C ARG A 48 9.22 -15.84 -21.46
N ALA A 49 9.27 -17.12 -21.06
CA ALA A 49 9.83 -17.54 -19.80
C ALA A 49 11.33 -17.83 -19.97
N PHE A 50 12.14 -17.29 -19.06
CA PHE A 50 13.59 -17.47 -19.04
C PHE A 50 13.99 -18.42 -17.92
N SER A 51 14.92 -19.34 -18.21
CA SER A 51 15.50 -20.23 -17.20
C SER A 51 16.60 -19.57 -16.37
N GLU A 52 17.16 -18.46 -16.86
CA GLU A 52 18.26 -17.74 -16.20
C GLU A 52 18.01 -16.24 -16.19
N ALA A 53 18.22 -15.61 -15.02
CA ALA A 53 18.09 -14.16 -14.87
C ALA A 53 19.04 -13.37 -15.77
N ALA A 54 20.28 -13.85 -15.94
CA ALA A 54 21.28 -13.23 -16.80
C ALA A 54 20.82 -13.12 -18.26
N SER A 55 20.18 -14.17 -18.79
CA SER A 55 19.66 -14.19 -20.15
C SER A 55 18.52 -13.20 -20.34
N LEU A 56 17.63 -13.07 -19.37
CA LEU A 56 16.57 -12.04 -19.37
C LEU A 56 17.18 -10.64 -19.35
N VAL A 57 18.12 -10.38 -18.44
CA VAL A 57 18.80 -9.08 -18.30
C VAL A 57 19.49 -8.67 -19.60
N ALA A 58 20.19 -9.59 -20.26
CA ALA A 58 20.87 -9.32 -21.52
C ALA A 58 19.90 -8.91 -22.66
N ALA A 59 18.65 -9.37 -22.61
CA ALA A 59 17.63 -9.12 -23.62
C ALA A 59 16.81 -7.84 -23.40
N CYS A 60 16.98 -7.12 -22.29
CA CYS A 60 16.10 -6.02 -21.89
C CYS A 60 16.86 -4.69 -21.79
N GLU A 61 16.13 -3.58 -21.98
CA GLU A 61 16.58 -2.23 -21.67
C GLU A 61 16.12 -1.84 -20.25
N TRP A 62 14.92 -2.22 -19.87
CA TRP A 62 14.36 -2.03 -18.54
C TRP A 62 14.16 -3.37 -17.84
N VAL A 63 14.66 -3.50 -16.64
CA VAL A 63 14.51 -4.72 -15.82
C VAL A 63 13.82 -4.38 -14.52
N PHE A 64 12.67 -4.97 -14.28
CA PHE A 64 11.89 -4.81 -13.07
C PHE A 64 12.14 -5.94 -12.08
N LEU A 65 12.60 -5.60 -10.89
CA LEU A 65 12.71 -6.52 -9.77
C LEU A 65 11.38 -6.50 -9.00
N THR A 66 10.54 -7.50 -9.24
CA THR A 66 9.20 -7.66 -8.64
C THR A 66 9.17 -8.83 -7.66
N VAL A 67 10.27 -9.03 -6.97
CA VAL A 67 10.42 -9.96 -5.84
C VAL A 67 10.03 -9.27 -4.52
N GLY A 68 9.85 -10.04 -3.47
CA GLY A 68 9.63 -9.47 -2.12
C GLY A 68 10.81 -8.61 -1.65
N ASP A 69 10.54 -7.68 -0.75
CA ASP A 69 11.52 -6.70 -0.26
C ASP A 69 12.80 -7.34 0.30
N ASP A 70 12.68 -8.49 0.96
CA ASP A 70 13.82 -9.22 1.53
C ASP A 70 14.72 -9.86 0.45
N GLY A 71 14.15 -10.18 -0.71
CA GLY A 71 14.89 -10.77 -1.83
C GLY A 71 15.58 -9.75 -2.75
N LEU A 72 15.25 -8.46 -2.64
CA LEU A 72 15.76 -7.43 -3.56
C LEU A 72 17.28 -7.35 -3.60
N SER A 73 17.93 -7.34 -2.44
CA SER A 73 19.38 -7.24 -2.33
C SER A 73 20.08 -8.46 -2.94
N GLU A 74 19.57 -9.65 -2.71
CA GLU A 74 20.13 -10.88 -3.27
C GLU A 74 20.01 -10.89 -4.80
N VAL A 75 18.83 -10.59 -5.30
CA VAL A 75 18.58 -10.52 -6.75
C VAL A 75 19.46 -9.46 -7.41
N TRP A 76 19.60 -8.28 -6.78
CA TRP A 76 20.50 -7.23 -7.26
C TRP A 76 21.94 -7.73 -7.39
N GLN A 77 22.50 -8.36 -6.36
CA GLN A 77 23.87 -8.88 -6.39
C GLN A 77 24.06 -9.93 -7.50
N ARG A 78 23.07 -10.76 -7.73
CA ARG A 78 23.09 -11.80 -8.77
C ARG A 78 23.11 -11.21 -10.19
N ILE A 79 22.30 -10.17 -10.47
CA ILE A 79 22.17 -9.62 -11.81
C ILE A 79 23.18 -8.54 -12.15
N ARG A 80 23.70 -7.82 -11.14
CA ARG A 80 24.62 -6.69 -11.31
C ARG A 80 25.81 -6.98 -12.25
N PRO A 81 26.48 -8.15 -12.18
CA PRO A 81 27.61 -8.46 -13.08
C PRO A 81 27.21 -8.61 -14.56
N HIS A 82 25.93 -8.75 -14.85
CA HIS A 82 25.40 -8.96 -16.20
C HIS A 82 24.80 -7.70 -16.83
N LEU A 83 24.85 -6.57 -16.10
CA LEU A 83 24.30 -5.30 -16.56
C LEU A 83 25.23 -4.63 -17.57
N ARG A 84 24.62 -3.89 -18.48
CA ARG A 84 25.32 -3.11 -19.54
C ARG A 84 24.88 -1.65 -19.51
N VAL A 85 25.72 -0.79 -20.06
CA VAL A 85 25.44 0.64 -20.23
C VAL A 85 24.10 0.86 -20.94
N GLY A 86 23.33 1.82 -20.47
CA GLY A 86 22.03 2.21 -21.01
C GLY A 86 20.84 1.44 -20.45
N GLN A 87 21.08 0.47 -19.56
CA GLN A 87 19.98 -0.22 -18.88
C GLN A 87 19.44 0.54 -17.69
N VAL A 88 18.15 0.34 -17.42
CA VAL A 88 17.46 0.86 -16.25
C VAL A 88 16.93 -0.29 -15.40
N ILE A 89 17.27 -0.27 -14.12
CA ILE A 89 16.83 -1.29 -13.16
C ILE A 89 15.84 -0.68 -12.21
N PHE A 90 14.67 -1.31 -12.15
CA PHE A 90 13.57 -0.89 -11.29
C PHE A 90 13.37 -1.87 -10.14
N HIS A 91 12.93 -1.37 -9.00
CA HIS A 91 12.18 -2.17 -8.03
C HIS A 91 10.80 -1.56 -7.75
N CYS A 92 9.88 -2.38 -7.25
CA CYS A 92 8.48 -1.96 -7.03
C CYS A 92 8.13 -1.83 -5.54
N SER A 93 9.11 -1.89 -4.63
CA SER A 93 8.86 -1.72 -3.19
C SER A 93 8.39 -0.30 -2.87
N GLY A 94 7.33 -0.19 -2.07
CA GLY A 94 6.89 1.08 -1.49
C GLY A 94 7.77 1.54 -0.33
N ALA A 95 8.44 0.61 0.37
CA ALA A 95 9.22 0.88 1.57
C ALA A 95 10.73 1.05 1.32
N LYS A 96 11.30 0.23 0.42
CA LYS A 96 12.74 0.27 0.13
C LYS A 96 13.08 1.46 -0.77
N SER A 97 14.21 2.13 -0.47
CA SER A 97 14.79 3.18 -1.32
C SER A 97 15.78 2.59 -2.32
N LEU A 98 16.32 3.43 -3.21
CA LEU A 98 17.39 3.05 -4.15
C LEU A 98 18.69 2.62 -3.46
N ALA A 99 18.82 2.82 -2.16
CA ALA A 99 19.97 2.33 -1.39
C ALA A 99 20.17 0.79 -1.46
N VAL A 100 19.12 0.04 -1.86
CA VAL A 100 19.22 -1.40 -2.13
C VAL A 100 20.17 -1.70 -3.29
N PHE A 101 20.33 -0.78 -4.24
CA PHE A 101 21.18 -0.90 -5.41
C PHE A 101 22.62 -0.43 -5.11
N THR A 102 23.39 -1.26 -4.43
CA THR A 102 24.78 -0.94 -4.10
C THR A 102 25.72 -1.14 -5.28
N ASN A 103 26.75 -0.29 -5.41
CA ASN A 103 27.78 -0.41 -6.45
C ASN A 103 27.17 -0.51 -7.86
N VAL A 104 26.31 0.43 -8.22
CA VAL A 104 25.67 0.52 -9.55
C VAL A 104 26.74 0.66 -10.62
N PRO A 105 26.75 -0.16 -11.68
CA PRO A 105 27.72 -0.04 -12.77
C PRO A 105 27.58 1.30 -13.51
N ALA A 106 28.70 1.83 -14.01
CA ALA A 106 28.67 3.06 -14.77
C ALA A 106 27.75 2.96 -16.00
N GLY A 107 26.92 3.98 -16.21
CA GLY A 107 25.96 4.01 -17.32
C GLY A 107 24.72 3.15 -17.15
N VAL A 108 24.50 2.56 -15.98
CA VAL A 108 23.25 1.93 -15.57
C VAL A 108 22.47 2.92 -14.69
N GLU A 109 21.19 3.09 -14.95
CA GLU A 109 20.31 3.88 -14.10
C GLU A 109 19.48 2.99 -13.17
N THR A 110 19.11 3.53 -12.01
CA THR A 110 18.24 2.84 -11.07
C THR A 110 17.02 3.70 -10.74
N CYS A 111 15.88 3.03 -10.57
CA CYS A 111 14.61 3.67 -10.32
C CYS A 111 13.75 2.81 -9.39
N SER A 112 12.91 3.44 -8.58
CA SER A 112 11.81 2.76 -7.91
C SER A 112 10.51 3.21 -8.55
N LEU A 113 9.63 2.27 -8.90
CA LEU A 113 8.28 2.54 -9.39
C LEU A 113 7.27 1.76 -8.56
N HIS A 114 6.58 2.44 -7.65
CA HIS A 114 5.59 1.80 -6.79
C HIS A 114 4.16 2.18 -7.19
N PRO A 115 3.33 1.22 -7.65
CA PRO A 115 1.91 1.47 -7.89
C PRO A 115 1.15 1.54 -6.57
N LEU A 116 0.37 2.62 -6.37
CA LEU A 116 -0.53 2.76 -5.22
C LEU A 116 -1.81 1.96 -5.49
N LEU A 117 -1.70 0.66 -5.36
CA LEU A 117 -2.78 -0.28 -5.62
C LEU A 117 -2.63 -1.51 -4.71
N ALA A 118 -3.72 -1.89 -4.05
CA ALA A 118 -3.77 -3.17 -3.35
C ALA A 118 -3.84 -4.30 -4.38
N ILE A 119 -2.74 -5.06 -4.53
CA ILE A 119 -2.62 -6.12 -5.53
C ILE A 119 -2.92 -7.47 -4.88
N ASP A 120 -4.08 -8.03 -5.18
CA ASP A 120 -4.52 -9.35 -4.70
C ASP A 120 -4.18 -10.50 -5.66
N SER A 121 -4.60 -11.72 -5.31
CA SER A 121 -4.43 -12.91 -6.15
C SER A 121 -5.56 -13.10 -7.17
N GLY A 122 -6.57 -12.24 -7.12
CA GLY A 122 -7.70 -12.26 -8.04
C GLY A 122 -7.32 -11.72 -9.43
N ASN A 123 -8.23 -11.85 -10.36
CA ASN A 123 -8.06 -11.37 -11.72
C ASN A 123 -8.17 -9.84 -11.75
N GLN A 124 -7.13 -9.14 -11.23
CA GLN A 124 -7.13 -7.69 -11.23
C GLN A 124 -7.29 -7.16 -12.65
N SER A 125 -8.30 -6.36 -12.84
CA SER A 125 -8.57 -5.72 -14.12
C SER A 125 -7.43 -4.76 -14.44
N LEU A 126 -7.04 -4.71 -15.70
CA LEU A 126 -6.10 -3.68 -16.19
C LEU A 126 -6.61 -2.27 -15.91
N ASP A 127 -7.91 -2.11 -15.68
CA ASP A 127 -8.51 -0.79 -15.43
C ASP A 127 -8.15 -0.24 -14.04
N ALA A 128 -7.94 -1.11 -13.05
CA ALA A 128 -7.47 -0.68 -11.73
C ALA A 128 -6.06 -0.05 -11.81
N ILE A 129 -5.12 -0.71 -12.48
CA ILE A 129 -3.76 -0.16 -12.59
C ILE A 129 -3.67 1.05 -13.53
N LYS A 130 -4.54 1.16 -14.53
CA LYS A 130 -4.64 2.35 -15.39
C LYS A 130 -5.07 3.61 -14.63
N GLN A 131 -5.82 3.43 -13.53
CA GLN A 131 -6.29 4.51 -12.66
C GLN A 131 -5.39 4.74 -11.45
N ALA A 132 -4.50 3.79 -11.13
CA ALA A 132 -3.62 3.88 -9.99
C ALA A 132 -2.62 5.04 -10.14
N ALA A 133 -2.32 5.72 -9.05
CA ALA A 133 -1.17 6.61 -9.00
C ALA A 133 0.13 5.80 -8.85
N PHE A 134 1.24 6.38 -9.31
CA PHE A 134 2.58 5.83 -9.09
C PHE A 134 3.44 6.82 -8.30
N THR A 135 4.29 6.29 -7.42
CA THR A 135 5.41 7.04 -6.89
C THR A 135 6.72 6.54 -7.47
N VAL A 136 7.62 7.46 -7.72
CA VAL A 136 8.92 7.21 -8.36
C VAL A 136 10.03 7.79 -7.52
N GLU A 137 11.07 7.00 -7.26
CA GLU A 137 12.36 7.49 -6.80
C GLU A 137 13.36 7.33 -7.95
N LEU A 138 14.10 8.38 -8.27
CA LEU A 138 15.06 8.44 -9.35
C LEU A 138 16.45 8.71 -8.81
N ALA A 139 17.44 8.02 -9.33
CA ALA A 139 18.86 8.34 -9.04
C ALA A 139 19.27 9.71 -9.60
N MET A 140 18.68 10.11 -10.74
CA MET A 140 18.90 11.41 -11.38
C MET A 140 17.55 12.10 -11.66
N PRO A 141 17.33 13.32 -11.13
CA PRO A 141 16.04 14.01 -11.27
C PRO A 141 15.65 14.33 -12.72
N ASP A 142 16.61 14.62 -13.58
CA ASP A 142 16.37 14.98 -14.98
C ASP A 142 16.41 13.77 -15.94
N SER A 143 16.22 12.56 -15.41
CA SER A 143 16.25 11.32 -16.21
C SER A 143 15.14 11.30 -17.26
N LEU A 144 15.47 10.81 -18.46
CA LEU A 144 14.49 10.50 -19.52
C LEU A 144 13.42 9.48 -19.06
N ILE A 145 13.74 8.69 -18.03
CA ILE A 145 12.82 7.72 -17.43
C ILE A 145 11.55 8.41 -16.93
N LEU A 146 11.71 9.54 -16.22
CA LEU A 146 10.57 10.30 -15.70
C LEU A 146 9.62 10.72 -16.82
N LYS A 147 10.17 11.19 -17.94
CA LYS A 147 9.37 11.57 -19.11
C LYS A 147 8.63 10.38 -19.72
N GLN A 148 9.30 9.22 -19.82
CA GLN A 148 8.69 7.99 -20.35
C GLN A 148 7.58 7.48 -19.42
N LEU A 149 7.80 7.50 -18.09
CA LEU A 149 6.79 7.11 -17.11
C LEU A 149 5.60 8.07 -17.08
N SER A 150 5.83 9.38 -17.21
CA SER A 150 4.75 10.37 -17.34
C SER A 150 3.89 10.14 -18.58
N GLY A 151 4.48 9.61 -19.66
CA GLY A 151 3.76 9.23 -20.89
C GLY A 151 2.78 8.06 -20.71
N LEU A 152 2.81 7.34 -19.58
CA LEU A 152 1.85 6.27 -19.26
C LEU A 152 0.44 6.83 -18.99
N GLY A 153 0.33 8.10 -18.57
CA GLY A 153 -0.95 8.77 -18.31
C GLY A 153 -1.52 8.55 -16.91
N ASN A 154 -0.80 7.85 -16.03
CA ASN A 154 -1.15 7.74 -14.61
C ASN A 154 -0.73 9.00 -13.84
N PRO A 155 -1.43 9.37 -12.76
CA PRO A 155 -0.89 10.31 -11.79
C PRO A 155 0.48 9.82 -11.29
N LEU A 156 1.50 10.68 -11.35
CA LEU A 156 2.88 10.34 -11.02
C LEU A 156 3.46 11.36 -10.07
N ALA A 157 4.09 10.92 -8.99
CA ALA A 157 4.80 11.79 -8.05
C ALA A 157 6.21 11.26 -7.79
N VAL A 158 7.19 12.17 -7.75
CA VAL A 158 8.56 11.83 -7.34
C VAL A 158 8.65 11.89 -5.82
N ILE A 159 9.30 10.90 -5.23
CA ILE A 159 9.52 10.78 -3.78
C ILE A 159 11.01 10.62 -3.48
N GLU A 160 11.49 11.26 -2.43
CA GLU A 160 12.83 11.04 -1.91
C GLU A 160 12.94 9.73 -1.13
N GLY A 161 14.04 9.02 -1.25
CA GLY A 161 14.28 7.75 -0.58
C GLY A 161 14.09 7.79 0.94
N ALA A 162 14.46 8.90 1.58
CA ALA A 162 14.28 9.11 3.02
C ALA A 162 12.80 9.15 3.45
N GLN A 163 11.88 9.45 2.56
CA GLN A 163 10.45 9.53 2.84
C GLN A 163 9.70 8.21 2.60
N LYS A 164 10.30 7.23 1.94
CA LYS A 164 9.61 6.01 1.50
C LYS A 164 9.00 5.21 2.66
N ILE A 165 9.65 5.12 3.80
CA ILE A 165 9.10 4.40 4.96
C ILE A 165 7.81 5.05 5.45
N ARG A 166 7.81 6.39 5.61
CA ARG A 166 6.61 7.14 6.02
C ARG A 166 5.50 7.04 4.97
N TYR A 167 5.86 7.18 3.72
CA TYR A 167 4.95 7.02 2.59
C TYR A 167 4.30 5.62 2.58
N HIS A 168 5.10 4.56 2.75
CA HIS A 168 4.57 3.21 2.77
C HIS A 168 3.66 2.97 3.98
N ALA A 169 3.99 3.53 5.15
CA ALA A 169 3.10 3.50 6.31
C ALA A 169 1.75 4.17 6.00
N ALA A 170 1.74 5.30 5.27
CA ALA A 170 0.49 5.91 4.81
C ALA A 170 -0.31 4.99 3.88
N CYS A 171 0.35 4.29 2.94
CA CYS A 171 -0.33 3.29 2.09
C CYS A 171 -0.97 2.16 2.93
N VAL A 172 -0.30 1.71 4.00
CA VAL A 172 -0.81 0.69 4.92
C VAL A 172 -2.06 1.17 5.66
N PHE A 173 -2.14 2.47 6.03
CA PHE A 173 -3.36 3.06 6.61
C PHE A 173 -4.56 2.95 5.66
N PHE A 174 -4.36 3.14 4.36
CA PHE A 174 -5.44 3.06 3.36
C PHE A 174 -5.78 1.63 2.91
N SER A 175 -5.02 0.65 3.33
CA SER A 175 -5.17 -0.74 2.87
C SER A 175 -5.23 -1.75 4.03
N ASN A 176 -4.08 -2.21 4.52
CA ASN A 176 -4.01 -3.33 5.46
C ASN A 176 -4.68 -3.02 6.82
N LEU A 177 -4.53 -1.78 7.34
CA LEU A 177 -5.16 -1.42 8.62
C LEU A 177 -6.69 -1.35 8.53
N VAL A 178 -7.24 -1.06 7.36
CA VAL A 178 -8.69 -1.13 7.12
C VAL A 178 -9.22 -2.55 7.33
N ILE A 179 -8.45 -3.58 6.90
CA ILE A 179 -8.82 -4.98 7.14
C ILE A 179 -8.91 -5.27 8.64
N GLY A 180 -7.93 -4.79 9.41
CA GLY A 180 -7.93 -4.92 10.87
C GLY A 180 -9.13 -4.23 11.54
N LEU A 181 -9.55 -3.06 11.04
CA LEU A 181 -10.74 -2.36 11.54
C LEU A 181 -12.03 -3.15 11.27
N VAL A 182 -12.16 -3.73 10.08
CA VAL A 182 -13.32 -4.56 9.71
C VAL A 182 -13.38 -5.82 10.58
N GLU A 183 -12.25 -6.50 10.78
CA GLU A 183 -12.17 -7.69 11.64
C GLU A 183 -12.57 -7.35 13.09
N ASN A 184 -12.10 -6.23 13.61
CA ASN A 184 -12.44 -5.75 14.94
C ASN A 184 -13.95 -5.51 15.09
N GLY A 185 -14.57 -4.81 14.13
CA GLY A 185 -16.03 -4.59 14.11
C GLY A 185 -16.84 -5.87 13.98
N THR A 186 -16.36 -6.84 13.20
CA THR A 186 -17.02 -8.16 13.05
C THR A 186 -16.98 -8.95 14.36
N THR A 187 -15.84 -8.92 15.06
CA THR A 187 -15.70 -9.56 16.38
C THR A 187 -16.70 -8.97 17.40
N LEU A 188 -16.91 -7.64 17.38
CA LEU A 188 -17.90 -7.00 18.25
C LEU A 188 -19.33 -7.44 17.90
N PHE A 189 -19.69 -7.58 16.64
CA PHE A 189 -21.00 -8.12 16.23
C PHE A 189 -21.20 -9.54 16.74
N GLU A 190 -20.20 -10.39 16.67
CA GLU A 190 -20.25 -11.75 17.22
C GLU A 190 -20.41 -11.77 18.74
N ALA A 191 -19.72 -10.86 19.44
CA ALA A 191 -19.85 -10.70 20.89
C ALA A 191 -21.25 -10.23 21.33
N CYS A 192 -21.99 -9.54 20.44
CA CYS A 192 -23.40 -9.19 20.66
C CYS A 192 -24.35 -10.38 20.47
N GLY A 193 -23.86 -11.59 20.16
CA GLY A 193 -24.67 -12.77 19.92
C GLY A 193 -25.39 -12.80 18.57
N LEU A 194 -24.98 -11.96 17.63
CA LEU A 194 -25.56 -11.94 16.29
C LEU A 194 -25.18 -13.20 15.49
N PRO A 195 -26.09 -13.73 14.63
CA PRO A 195 -25.80 -14.92 13.84
C PRO A 195 -24.59 -14.71 12.90
N LYS A 196 -23.73 -15.72 12.75
CA LYS A 196 -22.53 -15.65 11.90
C LYS A 196 -22.83 -15.27 10.45
N ASP A 197 -23.89 -15.81 9.87
CA ASP A 197 -24.30 -15.49 8.49
C ASP A 197 -24.70 -14.01 8.35
N PHE A 198 -25.27 -13.42 9.39
CA PHE A 198 -25.56 -12.00 9.45
C PHE A 198 -24.28 -11.16 9.59
N THR A 199 -23.41 -11.48 10.56
CA THR A 199 -22.19 -10.74 10.83
C THR A 199 -21.22 -10.75 9.66
N ALA A 200 -21.20 -11.81 8.86
CA ALA A 200 -20.34 -11.94 7.69
C ALA A 200 -20.59 -10.88 6.60
N THR A 201 -21.80 -10.32 6.52
CA THR A 201 -22.18 -9.44 5.40
C THR A 201 -22.86 -8.13 5.82
N ALA A 202 -23.43 -8.05 7.02
CA ALA A 202 -24.25 -6.91 7.47
C ALA A 202 -23.49 -5.57 7.50
N TRP A 203 -22.20 -5.59 7.75
CA TRP A 203 -21.34 -4.40 7.77
C TRP A 203 -21.01 -3.85 6.37
N GLN A 204 -21.11 -4.66 5.31
CA GLN A 204 -20.66 -4.31 3.97
C GLN A 204 -21.35 -3.05 3.41
N PRO A 205 -22.68 -2.89 3.45
CA PRO A 205 -23.33 -1.66 2.97
C PRO A 205 -22.90 -0.43 3.74
N LEU A 206 -22.74 -0.54 5.07
CA LEU A 206 -22.26 0.56 5.92
C LEU A 206 -20.86 1.00 5.52
N PHE A 207 -19.93 0.04 5.39
CA PHE A 207 -18.55 0.29 5.00
C PHE A 207 -18.45 0.91 3.59
N LEU A 208 -19.11 0.31 2.60
CA LEU A 208 -19.05 0.77 1.21
C LEU A 208 -19.66 2.17 1.05
N THR A 209 -20.75 2.48 1.77
CA THR A 209 -21.35 3.81 1.75
C THR A 209 -20.42 4.85 2.35
N ASN A 210 -19.79 4.53 3.49
CA ASN A 210 -18.81 5.42 4.11
C ASN A 210 -17.57 5.61 3.24
N ALA A 211 -17.03 4.54 2.66
CA ALA A 211 -15.87 4.61 1.75
C ALA A 211 -16.17 5.48 0.52
N ARG A 212 -17.36 5.32 -0.08
CA ARG A 212 -17.79 6.16 -1.22
C ARG A 212 -17.89 7.62 -0.80
N ASN A 213 -18.52 7.92 0.34
CA ASN A 213 -18.65 9.27 0.85
C ASN A 213 -17.28 9.93 1.09
N LEU A 214 -16.31 9.17 1.65
CA LEU A 214 -14.93 9.63 1.82
C LEU A 214 -14.25 9.97 0.48
N VAL A 215 -14.43 9.14 -0.54
CA VAL A 215 -13.82 9.35 -1.86
C VAL A 215 -14.43 10.57 -2.56
N GLU A 216 -15.74 10.76 -2.45
CA GLU A 216 -16.48 11.84 -3.14
C GLU A 216 -16.32 13.19 -2.45
N ASN A 217 -16.30 13.23 -1.11
CA ASN A 217 -16.44 14.47 -0.33
C ASN A 217 -15.24 14.78 0.57
N GLY A 218 -14.33 13.84 0.75
CA GLY A 218 -13.19 13.96 1.67
C GLY A 218 -13.57 13.77 3.14
N PRO A 219 -12.58 13.65 4.05
CA PRO A 219 -12.79 13.26 5.44
C PRO A 219 -13.68 14.22 6.23
N GLN A 220 -13.50 15.52 6.02
CA GLN A 220 -14.21 16.56 6.79
C GLN A 220 -15.72 16.54 6.51
N ALA A 221 -16.11 16.47 5.24
CA ALA A 221 -17.53 16.43 4.86
C ALA A 221 -18.16 15.06 5.14
N ALA A 222 -17.38 13.97 5.00
CA ALA A 222 -17.84 12.61 5.24
C ALA A 222 -18.03 12.27 6.73
N LEU A 223 -17.36 13.00 7.65
CA LEU A 223 -17.44 12.71 9.07
C LEU A 223 -18.85 12.91 9.61
N THR A 224 -19.38 11.90 10.26
CA THR A 224 -20.65 11.86 11.02
C THR A 224 -20.45 11.05 12.29
N GLY A 225 -21.45 11.01 13.16
CA GLY A 225 -21.44 10.13 14.31
C GLY A 225 -21.30 10.85 15.65
N PRO A 226 -21.16 10.10 16.77
CA PRO A 226 -21.24 10.67 18.11
C PRO A 226 -20.11 11.65 18.43
N VAL A 227 -18.88 11.39 17.98
CA VAL A 227 -17.76 12.32 18.19
C VAL A 227 -18.00 13.64 17.46
N GLU A 228 -18.45 13.60 16.21
CA GLU A 228 -18.73 14.80 15.41
C GLU A 228 -19.85 15.65 16.03
N ARG A 229 -20.91 15.00 16.55
CA ARG A 229 -22.02 15.69 17.21
C ARG A 229 -21.77 16.08 18.65
N ASN A 230 -20.57 15.84 19.19
CA ASN A 230 -20.21 16.06 20.59
C ASN A 230 -21.12 15.30 21.58
N ASP A 231 -21.52 14.08 21.22
CA ASP A 231 -22.42 13.24 22.01
C ASP A 231 -21.59 12.46 23.05
N LEU A 232 -21.37 13.13 24.20
CA LEU A 232 -20.52 12.61 25.27
C LEU A 232 -21.06 11.31 25.86
N SER A 233 -22.40 11.21 26.04
CA SER A 233 -23.02 10.03 26.65
C SER A 233 -22.77 8.79 25.81
N THR A 234 -23.03 8.86 24.51
CA THR A 234 -22.82 7.73 23.60
C THR A 234 -21.34 7.30 23.55
N VAL A 235 -20.40 8.26 23.55
CA VAL A 235 -18.97 7.91 23.53
C VAL A 235 -18.54 7.25 24.85
N THR A 236 -19.03 7.74 25.99
CA THR A 236 -18.78 7.14 27.31
C THR A 236 -19.34 5.71 27.37
N ASP A 237 -20.59 5.50 26.96
CA ASP A 237 -21.23 4.19 26.94
C ASP A 237 -20.46 3.20 26.04
N HIS A 238 -19.92 3.66 24.91
CA HIS A 238 -19.06 2.83 24.05
C HIS A 238 -17.78 2.41 24.78
N LEU A 239 -17.08 3.35 25.42
CA LEU A 239 -15.84 3.06 26.14
C LEU A 239 -16.06 2.07 27.30
N GLU A 240 -17.18 2.18 28.02
CA GLU A 240 -17.56 1.26 29.11
C GLU A 240 -17.96 -0.14 28.61
N ALA A 241 -18.57 -0.23 27.42
CA ALA A 241 -19.05 -1.49 26.86
C ALA A 241 -17.96 -2.29 26.11
N LEU A 242 -16.90 -1.63 25.64
CA LEU A 242 -15.84 -2.26 24.85
C LEU A 242 -14.89 -3.11 25.72
N PRO A 243 -14.38 -4.24 25.21
CA PRO A 243 -13.25 -4.95 25.80
C PRO A 243 -12.01 -4.05 25.91
N ASN A 244 -11.20 -4.24 26.95
CA ASN A 244 -10.05 -3.37 27.24
C ASN A 244 -9.06 -3.18 26.10
N ASP A 245 -8.79 -4.21 25.29
CA ASP A 245 -7.92 -4.16 24.14
C ASP A 245 -8.51 -3.35 22.98
N GLN A 246 -9.83 -3.21 22.91
CA GLN A 246 -10.54 -2.44 21.89
C GLN A 246 -10.79 -0.99 22.31
N VAL A 247 -10.88 -0.70 23.61
CA VAL A 247 -11.00 0.67 24.15
C VAL A 247 -9.84 1.54 23.65
N ALA A 248 -8.60 1.04 23.73
CA ALA A 248 -7.42 1.77 23.27
C ALA A 248 -7.50 2.13 21.78
N LEU A 249 -7.89 1.18 20.93
CA LEU A 249 -8.05 1.39 19.49
C LEU A 249 -9.16 2.43 19.21
N TYR A 250 -10.31 2.25 19.87
CA TYR A 250 -11.44 3.17 19.73
C TYR A 250 -11.05 4.60 20.16
N GLY A 251 -10.38 4.76 21.29
CA GLY A 251 -9.91 6.05 21.80
C GLY A 251 -8.93 6.74 20.86
N VAL A 252 -7.91 6.00 20.34
CA VAL A 252 -6.94 6.55 19.37
C VAL A 252 -7.65 7.05 18.11
N LEU A 253 -8.51 6.24 17.52
CA LEU A 253 -9.23 6.62 16.29
C LEU A 253 -10.21 7.77 16.55
N SER A 254 -10.91 7.77 17.69
CA SER A 254 -11.84 8.84 18.06
C SER A 254 -11.14 10.19 18.24
N ARG A 255 -9.88 10.23 18.70
CA ARG A 255 -9.09 11.47 18.76
C ARG A 255 -8.79 12.04 17.36
N PHE A 256 -8.50 11.18 16.36
CA PHE A 256 -8.38 11.67 14.97
C PHE A 256 -9.71 12.20 14.43
N LEU A 257 -10.84 11.53 14.75
CA LEU A 257 -12.16 12.04 14.38
C LEU A 257 -12.45 13.36 15.06
N LEU A 258 -12.07 13.52 16.35
CA LEU A 258 -12.24 14.77 17.08
C LEU A 258 -11.48 15.94 16.44
N GLN A 259 -10.23 15.72 15.99
CA GLN A 259 -9.48 16.75 15.27
C GLN A 259 -10.20 17.21 13.99
N ILE A 260 -10.83 16.28 13.28
CA ILE A 260 -11.63 16.59 12.08
C ILE A 260 -12.92 17.33 12.47
N ALA A 261 -13.59 16.91 13.55
CA ALA A 261 -14.81 17.55 14.06
C ALA A 261 -14.56 19.00 14.48
N GLN A 262 -13.47 19.26 15.20
CA GLN A 262 -13.04 20.62 15.61
C GLN A 262 -12.79 21.54 14.40
N GLN A 263 -12.24 21.01 13.31
CA GLN A 263 -12.05 21.77 12.05
C GLN A 263 -13.37 22.00 11.32
N LYS A 264 -14.31 21.05 11.40
CA LYS A 264 -15.63 21.11 10.76
C LYS A 264 -16.57 22.07 11.48
N HIS A 265 -16.51 22.11 12.80
CA HIS A 265 -17.39 22.86 13.70
C HIS A 265 -16.58 23.69 14.71
N PRO A 266 -15.88 24.75 14.26
CA PRO A 266 -15.03 25.55 15.14
C PRO A 266 -15.81 26.32 16.22
N GLU A 267 -17.12 26.40 16.11
CA GLU A 267 -18.03 27.02 17.06
C GLU A 267 -18.41 26.11 18.24
N ILE A 268 -18.15 24.78 18.14
CA ILE A 268 -18.50 23.82 19.21
C ILE A 268 -17.33 23.64 20.16
N ASP A 269 -17.60 23.71 21.47
CA ASP A 269 -16.62 23.36 22.49
C ASP A 269 -16.56 21.85 22.70
N TYR A 270 -15.48 21.24 22.29
CA TYR A 270 -15.20 19.81 22.42
C TYR A 270 -14.32 19.45 23.63
N SER A 271 -14.10 20.37 24.57
CA SER A 271 -13.16 20.15 25.70
C SER A 271 -13.51 18.94 26.57
N ASP A 272 -14.79 18.67 26.78
CA ASP A 272 -15.23 17.49 27.54
C ASP A 272 -15.02 16.19 26.75
N MET A 273 -15.26 16.17 25.45
CA MET A 273 -14.96 15.05 24.57
C MET A 273 -13.46 14.73 24.57
N GLU A 274 -12.63 15.76 24.48
CA GLU A 274 -11.18 15.61 24.55
C GLU A 274 -10.73 14.97 25.86
N ARG A 275 -11.30 15.42 26.99
CA ARG A 275 -10.99 14.88 28.32
C ARG A 275 -11.38 13.38 28.44
N ILE A 276 -12.56 13.01 27.97
CA ILE A 276 -13.01 11.61 27.96
C ILE A 276 -12.03 10.75 27.18
N LEU A 277 -11.66 11.15 25.96
CA LEU A 277 -10.77 10.38 25.08
C LEU A 277 -9.30 10.36 25.54
N GLN A 278 -8.83 11.32 26.37
CA GLN A 278 -7.48 11.35 26.94
C GLN A 278 -7.33 10.45 28.17
N ASN A 279 -8.35 10.32 29.01
CA ASN A 279 -8.29 9.51 30.22
C ASN A 279 -8.03 8.03 29.94
N GLU A 280 -8.48 7.52 28.82
CA GLU A 280 -8.26 6.13 28.40
C GLU A 280 -6.81 5.82 28.02
N GLU A 281 -6.04 6.79 27.57
CA GLU A 281 -4.61 6.63 27.28
C GLU A 281 -3.78 6.39 28.54
N ASN A 282 -4.09 7.12 29.60
CA ASN A 282 -3.42 6.98 30.90
C ASN A 282 -3.77 5.66 31.59
N GLY A 283 -4.98 5.14 31.40
CA GLY A 283 -5.40 3.81 31.90
C GLY A 283 -4.65 2.65 31.23
N TYR A 284 -4.38 2.75 29.92
CA TYR A 284 -3.65 1.73 29.16
C TYR A 284 -2.16 1.68 29.54
N ASP A 285 -1.52 2.82 29.74
CA ASP A 285 -0.11 2.92 30.14
C ASP A 285 0.13 2.39 31.56
N THR A 286 -0.79 2.61 32.49
CA THR A 286 -0.69 2.07 33.86
C THR A 286 -0.87 0.56 33.89
N ALA A 287 -1.79 -0.03 33.12
CA ALA A 287 -2.00 -1.46 33.03
C ALA A 287 -0.78 -2.18 32.40
N LYS A 288 -0.12 -1.56 31.44
CA LYS A 288 1.09 -2.09 30.78
C LYS A 288 2.30 -2.07 31.73
N ALA A 289 2.42 -1.04 32.56
CA ALA A 289 3.48 -0.93 33.57
C ALA A 289 3.35 -1.99 34.70
N GLU A 290 2.15 -2.41 35.05
CA GLU A 290 1.90 -3.46 36.03
C GLU A 290 2.16 -4.87 35.49
N THR A 291 1.89 -5.12 34.19
CA THR A 291 2.13 -6.42 33.54
C THR A 291 3.61 -6.69 33.29
N THR A 292 4.44 -5.65 33.18
CA THR A 292 5.89 -5.77 32.97
C THR A 292 6.66 -5.97 34.27
N ARG A 293 6.01 -5.88 35.44
CA ARG A 293 6.58 -6.07 36.78
C ARG A 293 6.28 -7.43 37.41
N LYS A 294 5.59 -8.30 36.71
CA LYS A 294 5.37 -9.72 37.08
C LYS A 294 6.15 -10.63 36.12
#